data_4af715e6ff504f3a5492db39137ae11c
#
_entry.id   4af715e6ff504f3a5492db39137ae11c
#
_cell.length_a   1.000
_cell.length_b   1.000
_cell.length_c   1.000
_cell.angle_alpha   90.00
_cell.angle_beta   90.00
_cell.angle_gamma   90.00
#
_symmetry.space_group_name_H-M   'P 1'
#
loop_
_entity.id
_entity.type
_entity.pdbx_description
1 polymer ?
#
loop_
_entity_poly.entity_id
_entity_poly.type
_entity_poly.pdbx_seq_one_letter_code
_entity_poly.pdbx_strand_id
1 'polypeptide(L)'
;MKPITRQEHQKKINMVIDYISYHLDEKLDLDKLSDISAISPYHFHRIISAYLGEPIGSYIIRCRIEAGSTLLKYSSQQIDEIAYKIGYDSPASFNKAFKKHFGVSPTIFRDSNNYFSMKTIITEQELPESFKLKPKIVERITKKAIYIRLIGDYKSNDYNQAWEKIWKFVKEKRLFGFKQECFGIAYNDPGITENDKCQYDCCVTISKDIKPEGEIGVKNIEGGRYAVFMFKGTLDKVGSVYNAIFRTWLPESSCELRDAPCFEKYVKFSKNNPDKNKTEIFIPVK
;
A
#
# COMPACT_ATOMS: atom_id res chain seq x y z
N MET A 1 -13.74 -26.44 -6.13
CA MET A 1 -14.44 -25.16 -6.41
C MET A 1 -14.36 -24.90 -7.91
N LYS A 2 -15.45 -24.58 -8.58
CA LYS A 2 -15.44 -24.29 -10.03
C LYS A 2 -14.61 -23.03 -10.30
N PRO A 3 -13.83 -22.92 -11.40
CA PRO A 3 -12.97 -21.76 -11.68
C PRO A 3 -13.69 -20.40 -11.61
N ILE A 4 -14.94 -20.35 -12.09
CA ILE A 4 -15.78 -19.14 -12.06
C ILE A 4 -16.05 -18.67 -10.61
N THR A 5 -16.28 -19.61 -9.69
CA THR A 5 -16.55 -19.29 -8.28
C THR A 5 -15.32 -18.68 -7.58
N ARG A 6 -14.09 -19.11 -7.94
CA ARG A 6 -12.86 -18.55 -7.39
C ARG A 6 -12.66 -17.10 -7.84
N GLN A 7 -12.86 -16.81 -9.11
CA GLN A 7 -12.73 -15.45 -9.65
C GLN A 7 -13.75 -14.48 -9.04
N GLU A 8 -15.02 -14.92 -8.87
CA GLU A 8 -16.05 -14.10 -8.23
C GLU A 8 -15.71 -13.82 -6.76
N HIS A 9 -15.20 -14.79 -6.01
CA HIS A 9 -14.77 -14.57 -4.64
C HIS A 9 -13.61 -13.57 -4.59
N GLN A 10 -12.61 -13.70 -5.48
CA GLN A 10 -11.46 -12.79 -5.53
C GLN A 10 -11.90 -11.35 -5.73
N LYS A 11 -12.80 -11.11 -6.70
CA LYS A 11 -13.39 -9.79 -6.95
C LYS A 11 -14.04 -9.20 -5.71
N LYS A 12 -14.90 -9.99 -5.04
CA LYS A 12 -15.62 -9.57 -3.84
C LYS A 12 -14.68 -9.25 -2.68
N ILE A 13 -13.64 -10.06 -2.50
CA ILE A 13 -12.62 -9.85 -1.49
C ILE A 13 -11.85 -8.55 -1.75
N ASN A 14 -11.40 -8.30 -2.99
CA ASN A 14 -10.73 -7.07 -3.35
C ASN A 14 -11.57 -5.83 -3.04
N MET A 15 -12.87 -5.87 -3.30
CA MET A 15 -13.80 -4.78 -2.95
C MET A 15 -13.81 -4.49 -1.44
N VAL A 16 -13.84 -5.54 -0.62
CA VAL A 16 -13.83 -5.40 0.85
C VAL A 16 -12.50 -4.85 1.35
N ILE A 17 -11.37 -5.36 0.84
CA ILE A 17 -10.04 -4.89 1.23
C ILE A 17 -9.87 -3.41 0.85
N ASP A 18 -10.27 -3.03 -0.36
CA ASP A 18 -10.24 -1.62 -0.77
C ASP A 18 -11.12 -0.76 0.13
N TYR A 19 -12.34 -1.23 0.45
CA TYR A 19 -13.24 -0.50 1.36
C TYR A 19 -12.59 -0.28 2.72
N ILE A 20 -12.04 -1.32 3.34
CA ILE A 20 -11.36 -1.22 4.64
C ILE A 20 -10.21 -0.20 4.57
N SER A 21 -9.41 -0.23 3.51
CA SER A 21 -8.24 0.66 3.35
C SER A 21 -8.61 2.15 3.32
N TYR A 22 -9.81 2.48 2.83
CA TYR A 22 -10.27 3.88 2.72
C TYR A 22 -11.20 4.33 3.87
N HIS A 23 -11.61 3.41 4.77
CA HIS A 23 -12.62 3.70 5.79
C HIS A 23 -12.20 3.16 7.16
N LEU A 24 -10.89 3.29 7.51
CA LEU A 24 -10.37 2.79 8.79
C LEU A 24 -10.97 3.52 9.99
N ASP A 25 -11.41 4.77 9.80
CA ASP A 25 -12.07 5.61 10.79
C ASP A 25 -13.52 5.20 11.08
N GLU A 26 -14.12 4.40 10.21
CA GLU A 26 -15.51 3.98 10.36
C GLU A 26 -15.66 2.69 11.21
N LYS A 27 -16.89 2.43 11.65
CA LYS A 27 -17.24 1.13 12.24
C LYS A 27 -17.26 0.07 11.14
N LEU A 28 -16.28 -0.83 11.19
CA LEU A 28 -16.10 -1.94 10.24
C LEU A 28 -16.54 -3.25 10.90
N ASP A 29 -17.85 -3.49 10.94
CA ASP A 29 -18.40 -4.76 11.44
C ASP A 29 -18.62 -5.80 10.34
N LEU A 30 -18.84 -7.03 10.76
CA LEU A 30 -18.97 -8.18 9.86
C LEU A 30 -20.15 -8.03 8.90
N ASP A 31 -21.28 -7.50 9.38
CA ASP A 31 -22.49 -7.34 8.58
C ASP A 31 -22.27 -6.36 7.44
N LYS A 32 -21.72 -5.18 7.75
CA LYS A 32 -21.35 -4.15 6.75
C LYS A 32 -20.42 -4.70 5.68
N LEU A 33 -19.36 -5.41 6.07
CA LEU A 33 -18.39 -5.96 5.13
C LEU A 33 -18.95 -7.12 4.31
N SER A 34 -19.83 -7.93 4.88
CA SER A 34 -20.53 -8.99 4.16
C SER A 34 -21.50 -8.43 3.11
N ASP A 35 -22.19 -7.34 3.43
CA ASP A 35 -23.08 -6.64 2.49
C ASP A 35 -22.29 -6.08 1.29
N ILE A 36 -21.15 -5.44 1.53
CA ILE A 36 -20.25 -4.92 0.47
C ILE A 36 -19.84 -6.04 -0.48
N SER A 37 -19.55 -7.23 0.06
CA SER A 37 -19.15 -8.38 -0.76
C SER A 37 -20.33 -9.11 -1.41
N ALA A 38 -21.57 -8.85 -0.97
CA ALA A 38 -22.74 -9.65 -1.28
C ALA A 38 -22.47 -11.16 -1.05
N ILE A 39 -21.86 -11.49 0.09
CA ILE A 39 -21.64 -12.85 0.60
C ILE A 39 -22.29 -12.90 1.98
N SER A 40 -23.04 -13.99 2.29
CA SER A 40 -23.65 -14.12 3.62
C SER A 40 -22.59 -14.04 4.73
N PRO A 41 -22.85 -13.44 5.90
CA PRO A 41 -21.88 -13.27 6.98
C PRO A 41 -21.17 -14.57 7.38
N TYR A 42 -21.91 -15.68 7.37
CA TYR A 42 -21.38 -17.01 7.69
C TYR A 42 -20.27 -17.48 6.72
N HIS A 43 -20.48 -17.32 5.42
CA HIS A 43 -19.49 -17.68 4.40
C HIS A 43 -18.41 -16.63 4.26
N PHE A 44 -18.77 -15.35 4.40
CA PHE A 44 -17.86 -14.23 4.29
C PHE A 44 -16.67 -14.37 5.23
N HIS A 45 -16.92 -14.58 6.53
CA HIS A 45 -15.85 -14.72 7.52
C HIS A 45 -14.86 -15.83 7.14
N ARG A 46 -15.34 -16.97 6.66
CA ARG A 46 -14.48 -18.10 6.27
C ARG A 46 -13.66 -17.81 5.02
N ILE A 47 -14.31 -17.23 4.01
CA ILE A 47 -13.69 -16.94 2.71
C ILE A 47 -12.62 -15.86 2.87
N ILE A 48 -12.95 -14.75 3.55
CA ILE A 48 -12.03 -13.63 3.75
C ILE A 48 -10.82 -14.03 4.62
N SER A 49 -11.06 -14.79 5.71
CA SER A 49 -9.97 -15.26 6.57
C SER A 49 -9.05 -16.24 5.85
N ALA A 50 -9.58 -17.13 5.01
CA ALA A 50 -8.76 -18.03 4.21
C ALA A 50 -7.93 -17.29 3.17
N TYR A 51 -8.41 -16.15 2.65
CA TYR A 51 -7.69 -15.33 1.70
C TYR A 51 -6.61 -14.48 2.35
N LEU A 52 -6.92 -13.86 3.49
CA LEU A 52 -6.01 -12.98 4.23
C LEU A 52 -4.98 -13.75 5.07
N GLY A 53 -5.21 -15.04 5.34
CA GLY A 53 -4.40 -15.82 6.29
C GLY A 53 -4.66 -15.46 7.77
N GLU A 54 -5.61 -14.55 8.04
CA GLU A 54 -5.96 -14.08 9.37
C GLU A 54 -7.46 -13.74 9.48
N PRO A 55 -8.06 -13.74 10.70
CA PRO A 55 -9.43 -13.27 10.90
C PRO A 55 -9.59 -11.81 10.50
N ILE A 56 -10.73 -11.46 9.87
CA ILE A 56 -11.01 -10.10 9.38
C ILE A 56 -10.89 -9.02 10.46
N GLY A 57 -11.31 -9.33 11.70
CA GLY A 57 -11.14 -8.40 12.83
C GLY A 57 -9.68 -8.13 13.17
N SER A 58 -8.82 -9.16 13.10
CA SER A 58 -7.38 -9.02 13.30
C SER A 58 -6.74 -8.18 12.19
N TYR A 59 -7.16 -8.42 10.94
CA TYR A 59 -6.74 -7.64 9.79
C TYR A 59 -7.07 -6.15 9.95
N ILE A 60 -8.30 -5.79 10.34
CA ILE A 60 -8.72 -4.41 10.57
C ILE A 60 -7.89 -3.75 11.69
N ILE A 61 -7.72 -4.44 12.82
CA ILE A 61 -6.89 -3.94 13.93
C ILE A 61 -5.47 -3.69 13.45
N ARG A 62 -4.89 -4.61 12.70
CA ARG A 62 -3.54 -4.47 12.15
C ARG A 62 -3.45 -3.26 11.21
N CYS A 63 -4.36 -3.10 10.26
CA CYS A 63 -4.39 -1.95 9.36
C CYS A 63 -4.46 -0.62 10.13
N ARG A 64 -5.30 -0.54 11.17
CA ARG A 64 -5.40 0.64 12.03
C ARG A 64 -4.10 0.94 12.78
N ILE A 65 -3.50 -0.08 13.38
CA ILE A 65 -2.23 0.06 14.12
C ILE A 65 -1.08 0.49 13.20
N GLU A 66 -0.98 -0.07 12.01
CA GLU A 66 0.02 0.29 11.01
C GLU A 66 -0.17 1.74 10.53
N ALA A 67 -1.40 2.15 10.23
CA ALA A 67 -1.72 3.54 9.91
C ALA A 67 -1.36 4.49 11.07
N GLY A 68 -1.71 4.11 12.31
CA GLY A 68 -1.34 4.86 13.51
C GLY A 68 0.17 4.99 13.68
N SER A 69 0.93 3.93 13.46
CA SER A 69 2.40 3.95 13.56
C SER A 69 3.04 4.89 12.52
N THR A 70 2.49 4.94 11.32
CA THR A 70 2.91 5.87 10.26
C THR A 70 2.64 7.33 10.67
N LEU A 71 1.46 7.62 11.21
CA LEU A 71 1.13 8.96 11.70
C LEU A 71 2.00 9.37 12.90
N LEU A 72 2.24 8.45 13.85
CA LEU A 72 3.14 8.69 14.98
C LEU A 72 4.55 9.06 14.53
N LYS A 73 5.03 8.43 13.47
CA LYS A 73 6.40 8.61 12.97
C LYS A 73 6.57 9.86 12.12
N TYR A 74 5.56 10.21 11.32
CA TYR A 74 5.71 11.20 10.26
C TYR A 74 4.80 12.43 10.42
N SER A 75 4.08 12.55 11.54
CA SER A 75 3.28 13.73 11.84
C SER A 75 3.45 14.19 13.28
N SER A 76 3.14 15.47 13.52
CA SER A 76 3.09 16.07 14.86
C SER A 76 1.72 15.97 15.54
N GLN A 77 0.75 15.24 14.96
CA GLN A 77 -0.60 15.09 15.51
C GLN A 77 -0.56 14.49 16.91
N GLN A 78 -1.48 14.93 17.77
CA GLN A 78 -1.63 14.38 19.12
C GLN A 78 -2.01 12.89 19.05
N ILE A 79 -1.52 12.09 20.01
CA ILE A 79 -1.78 10.64 20.04
C ILE A 79 -3.27 10.34 20.08
N ASP A 80 -4.03 11.18 20.81
CA ASP A 80 -5.48 11.03 20.93
C ASP A 80 -6.19 11.31 19.59
N GLU A 81 -5.74 12.32 18.86
CA GLU A 81 -6.26 12.62 17.52
C GLU A 81 -5.98 11.47 16.53
N ILE A 82 -4.78 10.91 16.61
CA ILE A 82 -4.41 9.75 15.80
C ILE A 82 -5.34 8.56 16.12
N ALA A 83 -5.60 8.29 17.42
CA ALA A 83 -6.46 7.19 17.83
C ALA A 83 -7.86 7.30 17.19
N TYR A 84 -8.49 8.45 17.25
CA TYR A 84 -9.81 8.68 16.65
C TYR A 84 -9.74 8.60 15.11
N LYS A 85 -8.73 9.21 14.50
CA LYS A 85 -8.54 9.24 13.05
C LYS A 85 -8.42 7.85 12.42
N ILE A 86 -7.84 6.90 13.15
CA ILE A 86 -7.70 5.51 12.69
C ILE A 86 -8.82 4.58 13.18
N GLY A 87 -9.89 5.14 13.75
CA GLY A 87 -11.13 4.44 14.08
C GLY A 87 -11.14 3.73 15.42
N TYR A 88 -10.37 4.22 16.42
CA TYR A 88 -10.54 3.78 17.81
C TYR A 88 -11.53 4.70 18.54
N ASP A 89 -12.38 4.09 19.34
CA ASP A 89 -13.38 4.82 20.16
C ASP A 89 -12.75 5.59 21.33
N SER A 90 -11.51 5.24 21.69
CA SER A 90 -10.77 5.93 22.75
C SER A 90 -9.25 5.78 22.59
N PRO A 91 -8.47 6.77 23.08
CA PRO A 91 -7.02 6.69 23.14
C PRO A 91 -6.52 5.49 23.98
N ALA A 92 -7.25 5.11 25.02
CA ALA A 92 -6.91 3.97 25.87
C ALA A 92 -6.96 2.64 25.09
N SER A 93 -7.99 2.46 24.25
CA SER A 93 -8.15 1.28 23.38
C SER A 93 -7.03 1.21 22.36
N PHE A 94 -6.69 2.34 21.74
CA PHE A 94 -5.54 2.45 20.83
C PHE A 94 -4.22 2.10 21.53
N ASN A 95 -3.93 2.73 22.67
CA ASN A 95 -2.71 2.46 23.46
C ASN A 95 -2.54 0.98 23.79
N LYS A 96 -3.63 0.31 24.22
CA LYS A 96 -3.63 -1.12 24.53
C LYS A 96 -3.33 -1.98 23.29
N ALA A 97 -4.01 -1.71 22.18
CA ALA A 97 -3.82 -2.45 20.94
C ALA A 97 -2.41 -2.21 20.36
N PHE A 98 -1.94 -0.97 20.39
CA PHE A 98 -0.61 -0.58 19.92
C PHE A 98 0.50 -1.26 20.72
N LYS A 99 0.41 -1.21 22.06
CA LYS A 99 1.37 -1.90 22.94
C LYS A 99 1.36 -3.41 22.75
N LYS A 100 0.17 -4.01 22.51
CA LYS A 100 0.07 -5.45 22.23
C LYS A 100 0.79 -5.80 20.90
N HIS A 101 0.71 -4.93 19.90
CA HIS A 101 1.29 -5.18 18.58
C HIS A 101 2.82 -4.91 18.53
N PHE A 102 3.25 -3.76 19.08
CA PHE A 102 4.64 -3.31 19.00
C PHE A 102 5.48 -3.57 20.28
N GLY A 103 4.87 -3.98 21.39
CA GLY A 103 5.53 -4.18 22.68
C GLY A 103 5.78 -2.89 23.46
N VAL A 104 5.58 -1.70 22.86
CA VAL A 104 5.81 -0.38 23.45
C VAL A 104 4.60 0.53 23.28
N SER A 105 4.49 1.58 24.12
CA SER A 105 3.42 2.57 23.99
C SER A 105 3.62 3.46 22.76
N PRO A 106 2.55 4.09 22.21
CA PRO A 106 2.64 5.08 21.14
C PRO A 106 3.61 6.22 21.45
N THR A 107 3.67 6.69 22.70
CA THR A 107 4.59 7.75 23.15
C THR A 107 6.05 7.29 22.99
N ILE A 108 6.38 6.13 23.58
CA ILE A 108 7.73 5.57 23.48
C ILE A 108 8.10 5.30 22.01
N PHE A 109 7.15 4.83 21.21
CA PHE A 109 7.35 4.59 19.78
C PHE A 109 7.68 5.88 19.02
N ARG A 110 6.98 6.98 19.32
CA ARG A 110 7.24 8.30 18.72
C ARG A 110 8.61 8.84 19.12
N ASP A 111 8.95 8.76 20.40
CA ASP A 111 10.17 9.35 20.97
C ASP A 111 11.42 8.53 20.63
N SER A 112 11.25 7.23 20.37
CA SER A 112 12.37 6.36 20.06
C SER A 112 12.75 6.45 18.57
N ASN A 113 13.59 7.43 18.23
CA ASN A 113 14.31 7.44 16.94
C ASN A 113 15.11 6.15 16.70
N ASN A 114 15.29 5.31 17.73
CA ASN A 114 16.05 4.06 17.72
C ASN A 114 15.21 2.81 17.52
N TYR A 115 13.89 2.83 17.66
CA TYR A 115 13.09 1.59 17.61
C TYR A 115 13.12 0.93 16.23
N PHE A 116 13.21 1.74 15.17
CA PHE A 116 13.39 1.25 13.81
C PHE A 116 14.79 0.74 13.50
N SER A 117 15.81 1.16 14.27
CA SER A 117 17.16 0.61 14.12
C SER A 117 17.31 -0.78 14.76
N MET A 118 16.44 -1.17 15.70
CA MET A 118 16.57 -2.46 16.38
C MET A 118 15.96 -3.66 15.64
N LYS A 119 14.88 -3.47 14.87
CA LYS A 119 14.32 -4.55 14.02
C LYS A 119 14.79 -4.49 12.57
N THR A 120 15.26 -3.37 12.14
CA THR A 120 15.87 -3.19 10.85
C THR A 120 17.38 -3.05 11.04
N ILE A 121 18.07 -4.15 11.31
CA ILE A 121 19.38 -4.36 10.70
C ILE A 121 19.10 -4.50 9.19
N ILE A 122 18.57 -3.44 8.57
CA ILE A 122 18.83 -3.18 7.18
C ILE A 122 20.31 -2.86 7.20
N THR A 123 21.13 -3.84 6.82
CA THR A 123 22.45 -3.56 6.28
C THR A 123 22.31 -2.24 5.55
N GLU A 124 23.18 -1.26 5.83
CA GLU A 124 23.32 -0.04 5.07
C GLU A 124 23.54 -0.45 3.61
N GLN A 125 22.45 -0.75 2.92
CA GLN A 125 22.46 -0.90 1.48
C GLN A 125 22.74 0.51 1.00
N GLU A 126 23.96 0.72 0.59
CA GLU A 126 24.41 1.98 0.05
C GLU A 126 23.39 2.47 -0.97
N LEU A 127 22.93 3.70 -0.77
CA LEU A 127 22.08 4.36 -1.75
C LEU A 127 22.77 4.25 -3.11
N PRO A 128 22.04 3.95 -4.18
CA PRO A 128 22.63 3.97 -5.51
C PRO A 128 23.29 5.33 -5.75
N GLU A 129 24.57 5.35 -6.15
CA GLU A 129 25.32 6.58 -6.41
C GLU A 129 24.61 7.59 -7.31
N SER A 130 23.73 7.10 -8.18
CA SER A 130 22.94 7.92 -9.09
C SER A 130 21.69 8.53 -8.46
N PHE A 131 21.31 8.13 -7.22
CA PHE A 131 20.11 8.63 -6.56
C PHE A 131 20.37 9.97 -5.88
N LYS A 132 19.49 10.94 -6.14
CA LYS A 132 19.53 12.28 -5.52
C LYS A 132 18.27 12.51 -4.71
N LEU A 133 18.41 12.85 -3.43
CA LEU A 133 17.33 13.27 -2.53
C LEU A 133 16.83 14.68 -2.88
N LYS A 134 16.52 14.90 -4.15
CA LYS A 134 15.99 16.17 -4.66
C LYS A 134 14.73 15.92 -5.49
N PRO A 135 13.54 15.99 -4.90
CA PRO A 135 12.30 15.74 -5.62
C PRO A 135 11.92 16.91 -6.52
N LYS A 136 11.03 16.59 -7.46
CA LYS A 136 10.19 17.59 -8.13
C LYS A 136 8.82 17.57 -7.48
N ILE A 137 8.30 18.73 -7.11
CA ILE A 137 6.90 18.85 -6.67
C ILE A 137 6.03 18.92 -7.93
N VAL A 138 5.04 18.05 -8.00
CA VAL A 138 4.12 17.97 -9.13
C VAL A 138 2.67 17.90 -8.65
N GLU A 139 1.77 18.47 -9.41
CA GLU A 139 0.33 18.28 -9.26
C GLU A 139 -0.15 17.21 -10.24
N ARG A 140 -0.94 16.26 -9.78
CA ARG A 140 -1.50 15.18 -10.63
C ARG A 140 -3.01 15.19 -10.58
N ILE A 141 -3.63 14.83 -11.68
CA ILE A 141 -5.06 14.50 -11.73
C ILE A 141 -5.28 13.05 -11.31
N THR A 142 -6.44 12.77 -10.72
CA THR A 142 -6.88 11.39 -10.45
C THR A 142 -7.00 10.61 -11.75
N LYS A 143 -6.49 9.38 -11.74
CA LYS A 143 -6.56 8.47 -12.88
C LYS A 143 -7.17 7.15 -12.47
N LYS A 144 -8.08 6.63 -13.29
CA LYS A 144 -8.61 5.29 -13.13
C LYS A 144 -7.57 4.26 -13.56
N ALA A 145 -7.45 3.17 -12.79
CA ALA A 145 -6.53 2.08 -13.07
C ALA A 145 -7.19 0.72 -12.80
N ILE A 146 -6.75 -0.28 -13.55
CA ILE A 146 -6.94 -1.68 -13.21
C ILE A 146 -5.75 -2.14 -12.39
N TYR A 147 -5.97 -3.14 -11.54
CA TYR A 147 -4.88 -3.70 -10.73
C TYR A 147 -5.03 -5.21 -10.50
N ILE A 148 -3.92 -5.85 -10.20
CA ILE A 148 -3.85 -7.16 -9.54
C ILE A 148 -3.15 -6.97 -8.20
N ARG A 149 -3.78 -7.49 -7.13
CA ARG A 149 -3.25 -7.48 -5.76
C ARG A 149 -2.46 -8.74 -5.49
N LEU A 150 -1.25 -8.54 -4.98
CA LEU A 150 -0.38 -9.56 -4.43
C LEU A 150 -0.34 -9.41 -2.91
N ILE A 151 -0.40 -10.53 -2.19
CA ILE A 151 -0.21 -10.59 -0.74
C ILE A 151 0.98 -11.51 -0.49
N GLY A 152 1.96 -11.02 0.26
CA GLY A 152 3.17 -11.76 0.58
C GLY A 152 4.42 -10.88 0.58
N ASP A 153 5.56 -11.52 0.78
CA ASP A 153 6.86 -10.84 0.80
C ASP A 153 7.14 -10.14 -0.55
N TYR A 154 7.41 -8.85 -0.50
CA TYR A 154 7.75 -8.05 -1.67
C TYR A 154 8.94 -8.57 -2.48
N LYS A 155 9.83 -9.37 -1.87
CA LYS A 155 10.98 -9.95 -2.55
C LYS A 155 10.64 -11.23 -3.32
N SER A 156 9.60 -11.96 -2.89
CA SER A 156 9.24 -13.28 -3.42
C SER A 156 7.95 -13.31 -4.23
N ASN A 157 7.19 -12.21 -4.28
CA ASN A 157 5.96 -12.12 -5.07
C ASN A 157 6.21 -12.36 -6.56
N ASP A 158 5.30 -13.07 -7.23
CA ASP A 158 5.35 -13.30 -8.68
C ASP A 158 4.78 -12.10 -9.47
N TYR A 159 5.59 -11.06 -9.54
CA TYR A 159 5.25 -9.85 -10.32
C TYR A 159 5.11 -10.14 -11.82
N ASN A 160 5.88 -11.10 -12.36
CA ASN A 160 5.82 -11.42 -13.79
C ASN A 160 4.44 -11.96 -14.15
N GLN A 161 3.93 -12.92 -13.37
CA GLN A 161 2.60 -13.48 -13.59
C GLN A 161 1.51 -12.39 -13.47
N ALA A 162 1.61 -11.49 -12.46
CA ALA A 162 0.66 -10.40 -12.30
C ALA A 162 0.64 -9.47 -13.52
N TRP A 163 1.81 -9.06 -14.01
CA TRP A 163 1.92 -8.21 -15.19
C TRP A 163 1.43 -8.91 -16.46
N GLU A 164 1.74 -10.18 -16.66
CA GLU A 164 1.24 -10.96 -17.80
C GLU A 164 -0.30 -11.02 -17.82
N LYS A 165 -0.93 -11.29 -16.67
CA LYS A 165 -2.39 -11.28 -16.54
C LYS A 165 -3.00 -9.90 -16.83
N ILE A 166 -2.40 -8.81 -16.31
CA ILE A 166 -2.86 -7.45 -16.55
C ILE A 166 -2.79 -7.13 -18.06
N TRP A 167 -1.67 -7.39 -18.72
CA TRP A 167 -1.51 -7.09 -20.14
C TRP A 167 -2.38 -7.96 -21.02
N LYS A 168 -2.61 -9.22 -20.66
CA LYS A 168 -3.59 -10.07 -21.33
C LYS A 168 -4.99 -9.45 -21.26
N PHE A 169 -5.42 -9.02 -20.07
CA PHE A 169 -6.71 -8.38 -19.87
C PHE A 169 -6.83 -7.05 -20.64
N VAL A 170 -5.80 -6.20 -20.59
CA VAL A 170 -5.75 -4.95 -21.37
C VAL A 170 -5.94 -5.21 -22.85
N LYS A 171 -5.31 -6.26 -23.38
CA LYS A 171 -5.45 -6.67 -24.80
C LYS A 171 -6.86 -7.16 -25.10
N GLU A 172 -7.38 -8.09 -24.30
CA GLU A 172 -8.71 -8.70 -24.49
C GLU A 172 -9.84 -7.64 -24.44
N LYS A 173 -9.77 -6.71 -23.50
CA LYS A 173 -10.77 -5.64 -23.33
C LYS A 173 -10.49 -4.39 -24.18
N ARG A 174 -9.43 -4.39 -24.98
CA ARG A 174 -9.01 -3.24 -25.83
C ARG A 174 -8.86 -1.95 -25.02
N LEU A 175 -8.12 -2.03 -23.90
CA LEU A 175 -7.92 -0.93 -22.94
C LEU A 175 -6.63 -0.14 -23.19
N PHE A 176 -5.96 -0.37 -24.29
CA PHE A 176 -4.79 0.43 -24.66
C PHE A 176 -5.16 1.91 -24.80
N GLY A 177 -4.34 2.78 -24.22
CA GLY A 177 -4.55 4.22 -24.22
C GLY A 177 -3.27 5.00 -24.49
N PHE A 178 -3.41 6.22 -24.97
CA PHE A 178 -2.29 7.14 -25.12
C PHE A 178 -1.77 7.56 -23.73
N LYS A 179 -0.44 7.50 -23.53
CA LYS A 179 0.22 7.78 -22.24
C LYS A 179 -0.28 6.89 -21.09
N GLN A 180 -0.52 5.62 -21.36
CA GLN A 180 -0.81 4.63 -20.33
C GLN A 180 0.36 4.53 -19.34
N GLU A 181 0.07 4.50 -18.04
CA GLU A 181 1.08 4.46 -16.98
C GLU A 181 0.97 3.14 -16.21
N CYS A 182 2.13 2.60 -15.82
CA CYS A 182 2.25 1.41 -14.98
C CYS A 182 2.76 1.83 -13.61
N PHE A 183 2.10 1.33 -12.55
CA PHE A 183 2.43 1.65 -11.17
C PHE A 183 2.56 0.40 -10.31
N GLY A 184 3.40 0.51 -9.28
CA GLY A 184 3.39 -0.37 -8.14
C GLY A 184 2.96 0.40 -6.90
N ILE A 185 2.06 -0.15 -6.09
CA ILE A 185 1.63 0.45 -4.82
C ILE A 185 1.95 -0.53 -3.71
N ALA A 186 2.96 -0.21 -2.89
CA ALA A 186 3.26 -0.93 -1.67
C ALA A 186 2.47 -0.30 -0.51
N TYR A 187 1.55 -1.06 0.09
CA TYR A 187 0.69 -0.52 1.15
C TYR A 187 1.31 -0.60 2.53
N ASN A 188 2.24 -1.50 2.73
CA ASN A 188 2.80 -1.81 4.04
C ASN A 188 4.29 -1.53 4.09
N ASP A 189 4.77 -1.12 5.25
CA ASP A 189 6.20 -1.06 5.56
C ASP A 189 6.65 -2.45 6.06
N PRO A 190 7.56 -3.16 5.36
CA PRO A 190 8.05 -4.47 5.81
C PRO A 190 8.78 -4.43 7.16
N GLY A 191 9.17 -3.24 7.63
CA GLY A 191 9.69 -3.03 8.99
C GLY A 191 8.60 -3.04 10.07
N ILE A 192 7.34 -2.95 9.68
CA ILE A 192 6.16 -2.88 10.56
C ILE A 192 5.27 -4.11 10.37
N THR A 193 4.94 -4.44 9.14
CA THR A 193 4.06 -5.54 8.74
C THR A 193 4.88 -6.81 8.50
N GLU A 194 4.38 -7.95 8.96
CA GLU A 194 4.95 -9.25 8.63
C GLU A 194 4.97 -9.46 7.11
N ASN A 195 6.09 -9.95 6.58
CA ASN A 195 6.32 -10.01 5.13
C ASN A 195 5.22 -10.78 4.37
N ASP A 196 4.72 -11.87 4.94
CA ASP A 196 3.65 -12.70 4.35
C ASP A 196 2.27 -12.01 4.30
N LYS A 197 2.11 -10.89 5.02
CA LYS A 197 0.89 -10.06 5.08
C LYS A 197 1.00 -8.75 4.30
N CYS A 198 2.17 -8.45 3.73
CA CYS A 198 2.36 -7.25 2.93
C CYS A 198 1.52 -7.28 1.66
N GLN A 199 0.94 -6.14 1.29
CA GLN A 199 0.08 -5.99 0.11
C GLN A 199 0.76 -5.10 -0.93
N TYR A 200 0.69 -5.54 -2.18
CA TYR A 200 1.22 -4.82 -3.32
C TYR A 200 0.25 -4.88 -4.50
N ASP A 201 -0.09 -3.75 -5.08
CA ASP A 201 -0.92 -3.70 -6.27
C ASP A 201 -0.06 -3.36 -7.50
N CYS A 202 -0.09 -4.24 -8.50
CA CYS A 202 0.38 -3.94 -9.85
C CYS A 202 -0.74 -3.22 -10.60
N CYS A 203 -0.53 -1.99 -11.06
CA CYS A 203 -1.58 -1.14 -11.60
C CYS A 203 -1.26 -0.63 -13.01
N VAL A 204 -2.27 -0.57 -13.87
CA VAL A 204 -2.19 0.06 -15.22
C VAL A 204 -3.35 1.05 -15.37
N THR A 205 -3.04 2.30 -15.75
CA THR A 205 -4.10 3.29 -15.99
C THR A 205 -4.94 2.94 -17.21
N ILE A 206 -6.23 3.26 -17.12
CA ILE A 206 -7.19 3.07 -18.21
C ILE A 206 -8.00 4.34 -18.44
N SER A 207 -8.44 4.54 -19.68
CA SER A 207 -9.32 5.66 -20.06
C SER A 207 -10.80 5.29 -20.14
N LYS A 208 -11.10 3.98 -20.21
CA LYS A 208 -12.46 3.48 -20.31
C LYS A 208 -13.00 3.03 -18.96
N ASP A 209 -14.27 3.21 -18.75
CA ASP A 209 -14.97 2.65 -17.60
C ASP A 209 -15.22 1.17 -17.79
N ILE A 210 -14.72 0.38 -16.87
CA ILE A 210 -14.94 -1.06 -16.80
C ILE A 210 -15.32 -1.47 -15.38
N LYS A 211 -15.97 -2.63 -15.29
CA LYS A 211 -16.24 -3.27 -13.99
C LYS A 211 -15.12 -4.23 -13.64
N PRO A 212 -14.82 -4.43 -12.34
CA PRO A 212 -13.89 -5.46 -11.88
C PRO A 212 -14.30 -6.85 -12.40
N GLU A 213 -13.32 -7.67 -12.78
CA GLU A 213 -13.54 -9.01 -13.32
C GLU A 213 -12.45 -9.98 -12.86
N GLY A 214 -12.84 -11.07 -12.19
CA GLY A 214 -11.92 -12.05 -11.67
C GLY A 214 -10.92 -11.48 -10.66
N GLU A 215 -9.63 -11.64 -10.97
CA GLU A 215 -8.53 -11.09 -10.15
C GLU A 215 -8.29 -9.59 -10.43
N ILE A 216 -8.84 -9.07 -11.53
CA ILE A 216 -8.66 -7.67 -11.92
C ILE A 216 -9.61 -6.79 -11.13
N GLY A 217 -9.05 -5.97 -10.26
CA GLY A 217 -9.76 -4.89 -9.59
C GLY A 217 -9.69 -3.59 -10.37
N VAL A 218 -10.53 -2.62 -10.00
CA VAL A 218 -10.56 -1.26 -10.54
C VAL A 218 -10.51 -0.27 -9.40
N LYS A 219 -9.64 0.72 -9.48
CA LYS A 219 -9.51 1.78 -8.48
C LYS A 219 -9.11 3.12 -9.11
N ASN A 220 -9.19 4.16 -8.31
CA ASN A 220 -8.61 5.44 -8.65
C ASN A 220 -7.21 5.57 -8.04
N ILE A 221 -6.25 6.00 -8.84
CA ILE A 221 -4.97 6.52 -8.35
C ILE A 221 -5.21 8.00 -8.08
N GLU A 222 -5.20 8.37 -6.81
CA GLU A 222 -5.56 9.72 -6.40
C GLU A 222 -4.66 10.78 -7.02
N GLY A 223 -5.27 11.88 -7.41
CA GLY A 223 -4.59 13.10 -7.80
C GLY A 223 -4.06 13.87 -6.59
N GLY A 224 -3.61 15.10 -6.82
CA GLY A 224 -3.09 16.00 -5.81
C GLY A 224 -1.58 16.19 -5.89
N ARG A 225 -1.02 16.79 -4.86
CA ARG A 225 0.39 17.20 -4.82
C ARG A 225 1.29 16.03 -4.40
N TYR A 226 2.39 15.86 -5.12
CA TYR A 226 3.38 14.81 -4.87
C TYR A 226 4.80 15.34 -4.95
N ALA A 227 5.67 14.88 -4.06
CA ALA A 227 7.10 14.95 -4.21
C ALA A 227 7.59 13.72 -4.97
N VAL A 228 8.20 13.93 -6.14
CA VAL A 228 8.59 12.86 -7.07
C VAL A 228 10.09 12.72 -7.14
N PHE A 229 10.59 11.54 -6.80
CA PHE A 229 12.01 11.21 -6.84
C PHE A 229 12.29 10.28 -8.02
N MET A 230 13.29 10.61 -8.82
CA MET A 230 13.73 9.75 -9.90
C MET A 230 14.76 8.75 -9.37
N PHE A 231 14.44 7.48 -9.45
CA PHE A 231 15.32 6.37 -9.13
C PHE A 231 15.77 5.65 -10.40
N LYS A 232 17.06 5.30 -10.48
CA LYS A 232 17.64 4.47 -11.54
C LYS A 232 18.33 3.29 -10.91
N GLY A 233 18.02 2.09 -11.36
CA GLY A 233 18.61 0.85 -10.85
C GLY A 233 17.61 -0.28 -10.69
N THR A 234 18.05 -1.31 -10.00
CA THR A 234 17.28 -2.52 -9.73
C THR A 234 16.26 -2.29 -8.61
N LEU A 235 15.10 -2.93 -8.71
CA LEU A 235 13.98 -2.71 -7.77
C LEU A 235 14.26 -3.22 -6.34
N ASP A 236 15.22 -4.10 -6.15
CA ASP A 236 15.69 -4.55 -4.83
C ASP A 236 16.25 -3.40 -3.97
N LYS A 237 16.74 -2.32 -4.60
CA LYS A 237 17.25 -1.11 -3.93
C LYS A 237 16.18 -0.08 -3.58
N VAL A 238 14.92 -0.29 -3.99
CA VAL A 238 13.83 0.67 -3.75
C VAL A 238 13.59 0.90 -2.24
N GLY A 239 13.73 -0.15 -1.42
CA GLY A 239 13.58 -0.02 0.04
C GLY A 239 14.59 0.96 0.66
N SER A 240 15.86 0.95 0.23
CA SER A 240 16.87 1.91 0.71
C SER A 240 16.56 3.34 0.27
N VAL A 241 15.97 3.51 -0.92
CA VAL A 241 15.51 4.81 -1.42
C VAL A 241 14.36 5.36 -0.58
N TYR A 242 13.35 4.54 -0.26
CA TYR A 242 12.28 4.95 0.66
C TYR A 242 12.82 5.34 2.03
N ASN A 243 13.74 4.56 2.59
CA ASN A 243 14.40 4.88 3.85
C ASN A 243 15.08 6.26 3.81
N ALA A 244 15.83 6.57 2.75
CA ALA A 244 16.47 7.86 2.60
C ALA A 244 15.45 9.01 2.46
N ILE A 245 14.37 8.79 1.70
CA ILE A 245 13.30 9.79 1.56
C ILE A 245 12.66 10.09 2.92
N PHE A 246 12.25 9.06 3.66
CA PHE A 246 11.52 9.25 4.91
C PHE A 246 12.40 9.64 6.10
N ARG A 247 13.66 9.19 6.16
CA ARG A 247 14.56 9.48 7.28
C ARG A 247 15.37 10.74 7.12
N THR A 248 15.68 11.13 5.88
CA THR A 248 16.54 12.26 5.61
C THR A 248 15.77 13.41 4.97
N TRP A 249 15.15 13.17 3.80
CA TRP A 249 14.51 14.27 3.08
C TRP A 249 13.24 14.78 3.77
N LEU A 250 12.34 13.92 4.20
CA LEU A 250 11.06 14.35 4.75
C LEU A 250 11.20 15.22 6.02
N PRO A 251 12.03 14.86 7.02
CA PRO A 251 12.24 15.68 8.22
C PRO A 251 12.89 17.04 7.93
N GLU A 252 13.73 17.13 6.89
CA GLU A 252 14.41 18.36 6.48
C GLU A 252 13.56 19.20 5.50
N SER A 253 12.50 18.63 4.96
CA SER A 253 11.59 19.31 4.05
C SER A 253 10.51 20.06 4.82
N SER A 254 9.93 21.08 4.21
CA SER A 254 8.73 21.76 4.75
C SER A 254 7.43 21.02 4.38
N CYS A 255 7.51 19.80 3.85
CA CYS A 255 6.36 19.05 3.37
C CYS A 255 5.72 18.23 4.49
N GLU A 256 4.40 18.23 4.55
CA GLU A 256 3.62 17.30 5.35
C GLU A 256 3.06 16.18 4.46
N LEU A 257 3.03 14.96 4.96
CA LEU A 257 2.41 13.85 4.22
C LEU A 257 0.89 14.05 4.11
N ARG A 258 0.36 13.78 2.95
CA ARG A 258 -1.07 13.63 2.70
C ARG A 258 -1.47 12.17 2.94
N ASP A 259 -2.69 11.95 3.37
CA ASP A 259 -3.26 10.63 3.63
C ASP A 259 -3.61 9.92 2.31
N ALA A 260 -2.58 9.40 1.65
CA ALA A 260 -2.67 8.63 0.42
C ALA A 260 -1.45 7.70 0.33
N PRO A 261 -1.54 6.56 -0.35
CA PRO A 261 -0.40 5.67 -0.51
C PRO A 261 0.70 6.28 -1.39
N CYS A 262 1.95 5.99 -1.05
CA CYS A 262 3.05 6.19 -1.96
C CYS A 262 2.96 5.18 -3.10
N PHE A 263 3.50 5.54 -4.27
CA PHE A 263 3.53 4.60 -5.39
C PHE A 263 4.76 4.80 -6.27
N GLU A 264 5.08 3.77 -7.01
CA GLU A 264 6.21 3.67 -7.91
C GLU A 264 5.69 3.67 -9.36
N LYS A 265 6.04 4.66 -10.16
CA LYS A 265 5.71 4.67 -11.59
C LYS A 265 6.89 4.15 -12.39
N TYR A 266 6.67 3.10 -13.16
CA TYR A 266 7.68 2.50 -14.02
C TYR A 266 7.80 3.26 -15.33
N VAL A 267 8.84 4.11 -15.45
CA VAL A 267 9.09 4.95 -16.61
C VAL A 267 9.80 4.16 -17.71
N LYS A 268 10.75 3.33 -17.31
CA LYS A 268 11.48 2.45 -18.23
C LYS A 268 11.82 1.15 -17.51
N PHE A 269 11.43 0.05 -18.13
CA PHE A 269 11.76 -1.28 -17.66
C PHE A 269 12.57 -2.02 -18.72
N SER A 270 13.69 -2.64 -18.32
CA SER A 270 14.55 -3.43 -19.19
C SER A 270 14.87 -4.74 -18.48
N LYS A 271 14.31 -5.84 -19.00
CA LYS A 271 14.55 -7.19 -18.46
C LYS A 271 16.02 -7.59 -18.58
N ASN A 272 16.67 -7.22 -19.69
CA ASN A 272 18.05 -7.61 -20.00
C ASN A 272 19.11 -6.70 -19.38
N ASN A 273 18.73 -5.53 -18.88
CA ASN A 273 19.65 -4.60 -18.22
C ASN A 273 18.91 -3.84 -17.10
N PRO A 274 18.71 -4.49 -15.94
CA PRO A 274 17.93 -3.93 -14.84
C PRO A 274 18.48 -2.60 -14.29
N ASP A 275 19.80 -2.37 -14.39
CA ASP A 275 20.42 -1.11 -13.95
C ASP A 275 19.98 0.11 -14.79
N LYS A 276 19.42 -0.12 -15.96
CA LYS A 276 18.81 0.92 -16.82
C LYS A 276 17.35 1.20 -16.52
N ASN A 277 16.76 0.51 -15.55
CA ASN A 277 15.38 0.80 -15.13
C ASN A 277 15.30 2.21 -14.57
N LYS A 278 14.15 2.84 -14.83
CA LYS A 278 13.83 4.16 -14.30
C LYS A 278 12.46 4.08 -13.64
N THR A 279 12.42 4.45 -12.38
CA THR A 279 11.21 4.47 -11.56
C THR A 279 11.06 5.86 -10.95
N GLU A 280 9.90 6.43 -11.06
CA GLU A 280 9.51 7.64 -10.33
C GLU A 280 8.79 7.21 -9.06
N ILE A 281 9.31 7.62 -7.89
CA ILE A 281 8.71 7.35 -6.58
C ILE A 281 7.90 8.57 -6.18
N PHE A 282 6.60 8.39 -5.99
CA PHE A 282 5.64 9.43 -5.66
C PHE A 282 5.31 9.39 -4.18
N ILE A 283 5.65 10.46 -3.47
CA ILE A 283 5.34 10.68 -2.06
C ILE A 283 4.22 11.71 -1.99
N PRO A 284 3.01 11.37 -1.49
CA PRO A 284 1.90 12.32 -1.40
C PRO A 284 2.20 13.37 -0.33
N VAL A 285 2.12 14.66 -0.71
CA VAL A 285 2.37 15.79 0.17
C VAL A 285 1.22 16.79 0.12
N LYS A 286 1.09 17.60 1.18
CA LYS A 286 0.14 18.70 1.25
C LYS A 286 0.63 19.94 0.52
#